data_1f55964bf48ed7b9ebd99450a47d62a7
#
_entry.id   1f55964bf48ed7b9ebd99450a47d62a7
#
_cell.length_a   1.000
_cell.length_b   1.000
_cell.length_c   1.000
_cell.angle_alpha   90.00
_cell.angle_beta   90.00
_cell.angle_gamma   90.00
#
_symmetry.space_group_name_H-M   'P 1'
#
loop_
_entity.id
_entity.type
_entity.pdbx_description
1 polymer ?
#
loop_
_entity_poly.entity_id
_entity_poly.type
_entity_poly.pdbx_seq_one_letter_code
_entity_poly.pdbx_strand_id
1 'polypeptide(L)'
;FTIFASTKQEISQFKTKTIMANAPEFKYAPMFQMGKDDTEYYLLTKDYVSVGEFEGHPVLKVAPEGLTAMANAAFRDVSFMLRRSHNEQVAKILHDPEASDNDKYVALTFLRNAEVACKGVLPFCQDTGTAIIHGEKGQQVWTGYCDEEALSKGVYKTYTEENLRYSQNAPLSMYEEVNTKCNLPAQIDIEATEGMEYRFLCVTKGGGLSLIHISEPTRPY
;
A
#
# COMPACT_ATOMS: atom_id res chain seq x y z
N PHE A 1 -20.91 4.82 23.89
CA PHE A 1 -21.30 6.12 23.29
C PHE A 1 -22.70 6.44 23.77
N THR A 2 -22.83 7.44 24.65
CA THR A 2 -24.12 7.91 25.15
C THR A 2 -24.54 9.08 24.29
N ILE A 3 -25.57 8.87 23.46
CA ILE A 3 -26.18 9.95 22.69
C ILE A 3 -27.13 10.69 23.61
N PHE A 4 -26.82 11.92 23.98
CA PHE A 4 -27.75 12.81 24.65
C PHE A 4 -28.75 13.36 23.63
N ALA A 5 -29.99 12.87 23.68
CA ALA A 5 -31.11 13.52 23.02
C ALA A 5 -31.53 14.72 23.89
N SER A 6 -31.13 15.92 23.52
CA SER A 6 -31.65 17.16 24.11
C SER A 6 -33.04 17.45 23.57
N THR A 7 -33.96 17.65 24.47
CA THR A 7 -35.36 18.00 24.21
C THR A 7 -35.51 19.26 23.35
N LYS A 8 -36.29 19.10 22.28
CA LYS A 8 -36.74 20.16 21.37
C LYS A 8 -37.60 21.20 22.07
N GLN A 9 -37.07 22.15 22.75
CA GLN A 9 -37.89 23.31 23.13
C GLN A 9 -37.09 24.50 23.67
N GLU A 10 -36.04 24.98 23.09
CA GLU A 10 -35.49 26.33 23.36
C GLU A 10 -34.37 26.79 22.40
N ILE A 11 -34.32 26.28 21.17
CA ILE A 11 -33.39 26.84 20.17
C ILE A 11 -34.16 27.34 18.93
N SER A 12 -35.21 28.11 19.16
CA SER A 12 -35.97 28.68 18.03
C SER A 12 -35.78 30.18 17.84
N GLN A 13 -34.74 30.81 18.35
CA GLN A 13 -34.49 32.24 18.10
C GLN A 13 -33.03 32.67 17.96
N PHE A 14 -32.16 31.84 17.46
CA PHE A 14 -30.94 32.35 16.85
C PHE A 14 -31.04 32.21 15.34
N LYS A 15 -31.50 33.29 14.69
CA LYS A 15 -31.41 33.46 13.24
C LYS A 15 -29.92 33.55 12.84
N THR A 16 -29.29 32.44 12.65
CA THR A 16 -28.02 32.33 11.92
C THR A 16 -28.32 32.22 10.42
N LYS A 17 -28.98 33.24 9.91
CA LYS A 17 -29.13 33.43 8.47
C LYS A 17 -28.17 34.53 8.08
N THR A 18 -26.91 34.25 7.78
CA THR A 18 -26.10 35.12 6.90
C THR A 18 -24.69 34.63 6.62
N ILE A 19 -24.27 33.44 7.08
CA ILE A 19 -22.90 32.95 6.79
C ILE A 19 -22.89 31.82 5.76
N MET A 20 -24.04 31.24 5.37
CA MET A 20 -24.08 30.11 4.42
C MET A 20 -24.33 30.50 2.94
N ALA A 21 -24.38 31.78 2.60
CA ALA A 21 -24.69 32.19 1.23
C ALA A 21 -23.56 31.88 0.20
N ASN A 22 -22.35 31.51 0.66
CA ASN A 22 -21.19 31.22 -0.21
C ASN A 22 -20.45 29.94 0.19
N ALA A 23 -21.09 29.03 0.91
CA ALA A 23 -20.46 27.72 1.12
C ALA A 23 -20.38 26.96 -0.23
N PRO A 24 -19.22 26.43 -0.61
CA PRO A 24 -19.11 25.65 -1.84
C PRO A 24 -20.03 24.44 -1.76
N GLU A 25 -20.66 24.09 -2.88
CA GLU A 25 -21.46 22.89 -2.99
C GLU A 25 -20.58 21.66 -2.64
N PHE A 26 -21.10 20.80 -1.77
CA PHE A 26 -20.40 19.56 -1.44
C PHE A 26 -20.28 18.69 -2.68
N LYS A 27 -19.03 18.40 -3.08
CA LYS A 27 -18.69 17.41 -4.13
C LYS A 27 -17.73 16.41 -3.53
N TYR A 28 -18.18 15.17 -3.45
CA TYR A 28 -17.27 14.10 -3.06
C TYR A 28 -16.29 13.83 -4.20
N ALA A 29 -15.02 13.82 -3.86
CA ALA A 29 -13.97 13.33 -4.74
C ALA A 29 -13.12 12.32 -3.95
N PRO A 30 -12.91 11.11 -4.46
CA PRO A 30 -12.03 10.15 -3.79
C PRO A 30 -10.62 10.71 -3.71
N MET A 31 -9.93 10.45 -2.59
CA MET A 31 -8.57 10.93 -2.36
C MET A 31 -7.60 10.38 -3.41
N PHE A 32 -7.78 9.13 -3.81
CA PHE A 32 -7.02 8.49 -4.86
C PHE A 32 -7.91 8.26 -6.09
N GLN A 33 -7.63 9.00 -7.15
CA GLN A 33 -8.27 8.72 -8.43
C GLN A 33 -7.51 7.57 -9.08
N MET A 34 -8.13 6.40 -9.11
CA MET A 34 -7.60 5.26 -9.85
C MET A 34 -7.67 5.57 -11.35
N GLY A 35 -6.50 5.64 -11.98
CA GLY A 35 -6.40 5.68 -13.44
C GLY A 35 -6.79 4.33 -14.06
N LYS A 36 -6.81 4.27 -15.39
CA LYS A 36 -6.99 3.00 -16.08
C LYS A 36 -5.82 2.08 -15.73
N ASP A 37 -6.12 0.93 -15.14
CA ASP A 37 -5.13 -0.09 -14.82
C ASP A 37 -5.06 -1.11 -15.98
N ASP A 38 -3.94 -1.10 -16.69
CA ASP A 38 -3.66 -2.04 -17.77
C ASP A 38 -2.77 -3.22 -17.28
N THR A 39 -2.60 -3.38 -15.96
CA THR A 39 -1.82 -4.47 -15.38
C THR A 39 -2.56 -5.80 -15.52
N GLU A 40 -1.86 -6.83 -15.98
CA GLU A 40 -2.39 -8.19 -16.01
C GLU A 40 -2.41 -8.78 -14.59
N TYR A 41 -3.60 -9.23 -14.15
CA TYR A 41 -3.78 -9.89 -12.86
C TYR A 41 -3.78 -11.41 -13.04
N TYR A 42 -3.25 -12.12 -12.07
CA TYR A 42 -3.37 -13.57 -11.98
C TYR A 42 -4.19 -13.98 -10.75
N LEU A 43 -4.85 -15.12 -10.84
CA LEU A 43 -5.61 -15.68 -9.74
C LEU A 43 -4.66 -16.34 -8.73
N LEU A 44 -4.56 -15.77 -7.53
CA LEU A 44 -3.74 -16.33 -6.46
C LEU A 44 -4.39 -17.59 -5.86
N THR A 45 -5.63 -17.47 -5.39
CA THR A 45 -6.41 -18.58 -4.80
C THR A 45 -7.90 -18.24 -4.72
N LYS A 46 -8.74 -19.25 -4.59
CA LYS A 46 -10.18 -19.14 -4.29
C LYS A 46 -10.55 -19.70 -2.92
N ASP A 47 -9.58 -20.27 -2.19
CA ASP A 47 -9.86 -21.12 -1.03
C ASP A 47 -10.29 -20.35 0.21
N TYR A 48 -9.91 -19.06 0.30
CA TYR A 48 -10.11 -18.24 1.49
C TYR A 48 -11.24 -17.24 1.36
N VAL A 49 -12.05 -17.35 0.32
CA VAL A 49 -13.18 -16.45 0.08
C VAL A 49 -14.47 -17.23 -0.10
N SER A 50 -15.56 -16.69 0.43
CA SER A 50 -16.91 -17.23 0.25
C SER A 50 -17.92 -16.10 0.23
N VAL A 51 -19.06 -16.34 -0.40
CA VAL A 51 -20.17 -15.38 -0.42
C VAL A 51 -21.24 -15.88 0.56
N GLY A 52 -21.63 -15.01 1.48
CA GLY A 52 -22.78 -15.21 2.36
C GLY A 52 -23.87 -14.19 2.06
N GLU A 53 -24.90 -14.18 2.87
CA GLU A 53 -25.99 -13.23 2.78
C GLU A 53 -26.26 -12.62 4.15
N PHE A 54 -26.52 -11.32 4.16
CA PHE A 54 -26.94 -10.60 5.35
C PHE A 54 -28.10 -9.67 4.97
N GLU A 55 -29.29 -9.86 5.58
CA GLU A 55 -30.50 -9.09 5.31
C GLU A 55 -30.88 -8.97 3.82
N GLY A 56 -30.69 -10.06 3.05
CA GLY A 56 -30.96 -10.08 1.62
C GLY A 56 -29.88 -9.46 0.74
N HIS A 57 -28.76 -9.04 1.31
CA HIS A 57 -27.62 -8.51 0.58
C HIS A 57 -26.46 -9.51 0.57
N PRO A 58 -25.80 -9.71 -0.59
CA PRO A 58 -24.63 -10.58 -0.66
C PRO A 58 -23.48 -9.95 0.11
N VAL A 59 -22.74 -10.76 0.88
CA VAL A 59 -21.58 -10.34 1.66
C VAL A 59 -20.41 -11.25 1.32
N LEU A 60 -19.29 -10.64 0.92
CA LEU A 60 -18.03 -11.35 0.71
C LEU A 60 -17.37 -11.62 2.06
N LYS A 61 -17.17 -12.90 2.38
CA LYS A 61 -16.40 -13.33 3.55
C LYS A 61 -14.97 -13.65 3.11
N VAL A 62 -14.01 -13.10 3.82
CA VAL A 62 -12.57 -13.34 3.60
C VAL A 62 -11.98 -13.92 4.87
N ALA A 63 -11.33 -15.06 4.79
CA ALA A 63 -10.63 -15.67 5.92
C ALA A 63 -9.27 -14.99 6.17
N PRO A 64 -8.73 -14.96 7.41
CA PRO A 64 -7.47 -14.31 7.73
C PRO A 64 -6.29 -14.86 6.93
N GLU A 65 -6.29 -16.16 6.63
CA GLU A 65 -5.29 -16.81 5.80
C GLU A 65 -5.25 -16.23 4.38
N GLY A 66 -6.40 -15.77 3.87
CA GLY A 66 -6.50 -15.13 2.56
C GLY A 66 -5.74 -13.80 2.51
N LEU A 67 -5.92 -12.95 3.53
CA LEU A 67 -5.17 -11.69 3.63
C LEU A 67 -3.67 -11.94 3.84
N THR A 68 -3.32 -12.93 4.65
CA THR A 68 -1.93 -13.34 4.87
C THR A 68 -1.28 -13.83 3.58
N ALA A 69 -1.96 -14.70 2.82
CA ALA A 69 -1.48 -15.21 1.54
C ALA A 69 -1.33 -14.10 0.48
N MET A 70 -2.31 -13.20 0.43
CA MET A 70 -2.29 -12.05 -0.48
C MET A 70 -1.11 -11.14 -0.18
N ALA A 71 -0.91 -10.73 1.08
CA ALA A 71 0.20 -9.85 1.46
C ALA A 71 1.56 -10.55 1.22
N ASN A 72 1.69 -11.84 1.54
CA ASN A 72 2.90 -12.59 1.26
C ASN A 72 3.22 -12.59 -0.25
N ALA A 73 2.28 -12.96 -1.10
CA ALA A 73 2.47 -12.99 -2.54
C ALA A 73 2.78 -11.59 -3.11
N ALA A 74 2.05 -10.57 -2.67
CA ALA A 74 2.25 -9.19 -3.15
C ALA A 74 3.65 -8.66 -2.81
N PHE A 75 4.11 -8.85 -1.55
CA PHE A 75 5.44 -8.37 -1.16
C PHE A 75 6.58 -9.20 -1.75
N ARG A 76 6.34 -10.47 -2.05
CA ARG A 76 7.27 -11.27 -2.85
C ARG A 76 7.36 -10.71 -4.26
N ASP A 77 6.24 -10.55 -4.93
CA ASP A 77 6.21 -10.07 -6.32
C ASP A 77 6.85 -8.67 -6.44
N VAL A 78 6.51 -7.73 -5.55
CA VAL A 78 7.06 -6.37 -5.59
C VAL A 78 8.56 -6.31 -5.25
N SER A 79 9.12 -7.33 -4.61
CA SER A 79 10.55 -7.40 -4.30
C SER A 79 11.39 -8.02 -5.41
N PHE A 80 10.80 -8.86 -6.24
CA PHE A 80 11.52 -9.63 -7.27
C PHE A 80 11.13 -9.28 -8.70
N MET A 81 9.96 -8.66 -8.91
CA MET A 81 9.45 -8.37 -10.24
C MET A 81 9.13 -6.89 -10.42
N LEU A 82 9.52 -6.36 -11.56
CA LEU A 82 9.14 -5.01 -11.98
C LEU A 82 8.01 -5.07 -13.01
N ARG A 83 7.15 -4.04 -12.99
CA ARG A 83 6.05 -3.93 -13.95
C ARG A 83 6.59 -3.89 -15.38
N ARG A 84 5.90 -4.57 -16.30
CA ARG A 84 6.24 -4.59 -17.72
C ARG A 84 6.35 -3.18 -18.31
N SER A 85 5.40 -2.31 -18.02
CA SER A 85 5.39 -0.93 -18.48
C SER A 85 6.63 -0.13 -18.04
N HIS A 86 7.14 -0.38 -16.83
CA HIS A 86 8.38 0.21 -16.34
C HIS A 86 9.59 -0.30 -17.14
N ASN A 87 9.73 -1.62 -17.30
CA ASN A 87 10.82 -2.20 -18.07
C ASN A 87 10.81 -1.75 -19.54
N GLU A 88 9.63 -1.60 -20.14
CA GLU A 88 9.48 -1.05 -21.50
C GLU A 88 9.95 0.41 -21.60
N GLN A 89 9.68 1.22 -20.58
CA GLN A 89 10.18 2.61 -20.54
C GLN A 89 11.71 2.66 -20.43
N VAL A 90 12.29 1.82 -19.57
CA VAL A 90 13.75 1.72 -19.43
C VAL A 90 14.37 1.21 -20.73
N ALA A 91 13.75 0.23 -21.39
CA ALA A 91 14.24 -0.31 -22.66
C ALA A 91 14.26 0.74 -23.80
N LYS A 92 13.34 1.71 -23.80
CA LYS A 92 13.33 2.79 -24.78
C LYS A 92 14.61 3.62 -24.76
N ILE A 93 15.24 3.79 -23.59
CA ILE A 93 16.49 4.53 -23.44
C ILE A 93 17.62 3.92 -24.29
N LEU A 94 17.62 2.60 -24.48
CA LEU A 94 18.63 1.91 -25.29
C LEU A 94 18.61 2.33 -26.78
N HIS A 95 17.46 2.82 -27.25
CA HIS A 95 17.24 3.22 -28.64
C HIS A 95 17.07 4.74 -28.79
N ASP A 96 17.18 5.49 -27.69
CA ASP A 96 17.06 6.94 -27.70
C ASP A 96 18.34 7.55 -28.34
N PRO A 97 18.21 8.35 -29.43
CA PRO A 97 19.35 9.01 -30.04
C PRO A 97 19.98 10.12 -29.17
N GLU A 98 19.22 10.67 -28.22
CA GLU A 98 19.72 11.70 -27.29
C GLU A 98 20.42 11.09 -26.07
N ALA A 99 20.24 9.81 -25.80
CA ALA A 99 20.87 9.12 -24.66
C ALA A 99 22.36 8.88 -24.93
N SER A 100 23.20 9.24 -23.95
CA SER A 100 24.62 8.93 -23.97
C SER A 100 24.91 7.43 -23.86
N ASP A 101 26.12 7.02 -24.20
CA ASP A 101 26.55 5.61 -24.03
C ASP A 101 26.47 5.18 -22.56
N ASN A 102 26.72 6.09 -21.62
CA ASN A 102 26.57 5.82 -20.21
C ASN A 102 25.10 5.58 -19.81
N ASP A 103 24.16 6.38 -20.32
CA ASP A 103 22.73 6.21 -20.05
C ASP A 103 22.23 4.86 -20.58
N LYS A 104 22.65 4.48 -21.77
CA LYS A 104 22.34 3.17 -22.36
C LYS A 104 22.92 2.02 -21.55
N TYR A 105 24.17 2.15 -21.09
CA TYR A 105 24.80 1.15 -20.23
C TYR A 105 24.06 0.99 -18.90
N VAL A 106 23.66 2.09 -18.26
CA VAL A 106 22.90 2.08 -17.02
C VAL A 106 21.53 1.44 -17.23
N ALA A 107 20.81 1.83 -18.29
CA ALA A 107 19.51 1.25 -18.63
C ALA A 107 19.60 -0.28 -18.87
N LEU A 108 20.62 -0.72 -19.62
CA LEU A 108 20.87 -2.15 -19.82
C LEU A 108 21.16 -2.87 -18.50
N THR A 109 21.90 -2.24 -17.59
CA THR A 109 22.20 -2.82 -16.28
C THR A 109 20.95 -2.98 -15.42
N PHE A 110 20.02 -2.01 -15.45
CA PHE A 110 18.73 -2.14 -14.78
C PHE A 110 17.89 -3.30 -15.33
N LEU A 111 17.82 -3.44 -16.66
CA LEU A 111 17.09 -4.55 -17.28
C LEU A 111 17.69 -5.90 -16.93
N ARG A 112 19.02 -6.02 -16.93
CA ARG A 112 19.72 -7.24 -16.50
C ARG A 112 19.48 -7.55 -15.02
N ASN A 113 19.46 -6.51 -14.17
CA ASN A 113 19.12 -6.68 -12.77
C ASN A 113 17.69 -7.21 -12.58
N ALA A 114 16.72 -6.67 -13.34
CA ALA A 114 15.34 -7.15 -13.32
C ALA A 114 15.24 -8.62 -13.77
N GLU A 115 15.99 -9.01 -14.80
CA GLU A 115 16.07 -10.41 -15.28
C GLU A 115 16.65 -11.35 -14.21
N VAL A 116 17.68 -10.91 -13.49
CA VAL A 116 18.29 -11.72 -12.41
C VAL A 116 17.32 -11.81 -11.24
N ALA A 117 16.69 -10.71 -10.85
CA ALA A 117 15.78 -10.67 -9.72
C ALA A 117 14.54 -11.55 -9.92
N CYS A 118 13.98 -11.62 -11.13
CA CYS A 118 12.76 -12.40 -11.40
C CYS A 118 12.97 -13.93 -11.23
N LYS A 119 14.22 -14.40 -11.03
CA LYS A 119 14.51 -15.78 -10.64
C LYS A 119 14.14 -16.10 -9.18
N GLY A 120 13.78 -15.07 -8.39
CA GLY A 120 13.29 -15.23 -7.02
C GLY A 120 14.37 -15.65 -6.00
N VAL A 121 15.65 -15.39 -6.28
CA VAL A 121 16.77 -15.71 -5.36
C VAL A 121 17.29 -14.47 -4.66
N LEU A 122 17.47 -13.38 -5.39
CA LEU A 122 17.89 -12.09 -4.88
C LEU A 122 16.90 -11.02 -5.32
N PRO A 123 16.45 -10.15 -4.43
CA PRO A 123 15.56 -9.05 -4.80
C PRO A 123 16.29 -8.07 -5.74
N PHE A 124 15.54 -7.28 -6.50
CA PHE A 124 16.13 -6.32 -7.44
C PHE A 124 16.84 -5.14 -6.76
N CYS A 125 16.60 -4.93 -5.46
CA CYS A 125 17.28 -3.92 -4.64
C CYS A 125 17.61 -4.49 -3.26
N GLN A 126 18.80 -4.17 -2.76
CA GLN A 126 19.19 -4.55 -1.38
C GLN A 126 18.40 -3.80 -0.31
N ASP A 127 17.89 -2.60 -0.61
CA ASP A 127 16.98 -1.86 0.25
C ASP A 127 15.56 -2.31 -0.06
N THR A 128 15.08 -3.30 0.69
CA THR A 128 13.75 -3.88 0.55
C THR A 128 12.66 -3.04 1.21
N GLY A 129 13.05 -1.96 1.89
CA GLY A 129 12.20 -0.86 2.33
C GLY A 129 11.18 -1.20 3.41
N THR A 130 10.33 -0.22 3.70
CA THR A 130 9.16 -0.35 4.56
C THR A 130 7.99 -0.89 3.75
N ALA A 131 7.30 -1.89 4.28
CA ALA A 131 6.07 -2.41 3.69
C ALA A 131 4.90 -1.44 3.96
N ILE A 132 4.25 -0.99 2.90
CA ILE A 132 3.07 -0.12 2.97
C ILE A 132 1.92 -0.83 2.27
N ILE A 133 0.77 -0.91 2.92
CA ILE A 133 -0.46 -1.47 2.39
C ILE A 133 -1.55 -0.43 2.50
N HIS A 134 -2.10 -0.04 1.37
CA HIS A 134 -3.32 0.75 1.33
C HIS A 134 -4.46 -0.15 0.85
N GLY A 135 -5.52 -0.30 1.67
CA GLY A 135 -6.66 -1.16 1.41
C GLY A 135 -7.95 -0.35 1.25
N GLU A 136 -8.70 -0.61 0.19
CA GLU A 136 -10.07 -0.13 0.01
C GLU A 136 -11.03 -1.27 0.30
N LYS A 137 -11.66 -1.26 1.47
CA LYS A 137 -12.57 -2.31 1.93
C LYS A 137 -14.01 -1.96 1.64
N GLY A 138 -14.66 -2.72 0.75
CA GLY A 138 -16.06 -2.57 0.46
C GLY A 138 -16.95 -2.79 1.70
N GLN A 139 -18.06 -2.05 1.82
CA GLN A 139 -19.01 -2.15 2.94
C GLN A 139 -19.64 -3.55 3.07
N GLN A 140 -19.65 -4.33 1.99
CA GLN A 140 -20.16 -5.71 1.97
C GLN A 140 -19.03 -6.76 2.10
N VAL A 141 -17.85 -6.35 2.55
CA VAL A 141 -16.74 -7.27 2.87
C VAL A 141 -16.66 -7.49 4.37
N TRP A 142 -16.82 -8.75 4.78
CA TRP A 142 -16.76 -9.16 6.18
C TRP A 142 -15.53 -10.04 6.42
N THR A 143 -14.68 -9.61 7.33
CA THR A 143 -13.50 -10.35 7.77
C THR A 143 -13.71 -10.96 9.16
N GLY A 144 -14.33 -10.22 10.08
CA GLY A 144 -14.65 -10.71 11.44
C GLY A 144 -13.44 -10.88 12.36
N TYR A 145 -12.27 -10.35 11.96
CA TYR A 145 -11.01 -10.41 12.71
C TYR A 145 -10.20 -9.12 12.45
N CYS A 146 -9.00 -9.01 13.02
CA CYS A 146 -8.09 -7.89 12.78
C CYS A 146 -7.39 -8.04 11.43
N ASP A 147 -7.76 -7.21 10.45
CA ASP A 147 -7.20 -7.21 9.12
C ASP A 147 -5.71 -6.83 9.13
N GLU A 148 -5.33 -5.87 9.98
CA GLU A 148 -3.95 -5.43 10.16
C GLU A 148 -3.05 -6.57 10.63
N GLU A 149 -3.50 -7.39 11.59
CA GLU A 149 -2.75 -8.55 12.08
C GLU A 149 -2.52 -9.56 10.96
N ALA A 150 -3.58 -9.88 10.19
CA ALA A 150 -3.49 -10.85 9.10
C ALA A 150 -2.55 -10.38 7.97
N LEU A 151 -2.61 -9.10 7.60
CA LEU A 151 -1.74 -8.48 6.61
C LEU A 151 -0.29 -8.43 7.10
N SER A 152 -0.06 -7.99 8.35
CA SER A 152 1.26 -7.95 8.97
C SER A 152 1.92 -9.32 9.03
N LYS A 153 1.14 -10.38 9.28
CA LYS A 153 1.64 -11.75 9.24
C LYS A 153 2.13 -12.16 7.85
N GLY A 154 1.47 -11.69 6.78
CA GLY A 154 1.92 -11.89 5.41
C GLY A 154 3.24 -11.19 5.12
N VAL A 155 3.38 -9.93 5.54
CA VAL A 155 4.63 -9.16 5.45
C VAL A 155 5.76 -9.87 6.21
N TYR A 156 5.52 -10.21 7.49
CA TYR A 156 6.48 -10.95 8.30
C TYR A 156 6.99 -12.21 7.58
N LYS A 157 6.08 -13.00 7.05
CA LYS A 157 6.39 -14.25 6.35
C LYS A 157 7.30 -13.99 5.15
N THR A 158 6.98 -13.01 4.31
CA THR A 158 7.79 -12.67 3.14
C THR A 158 9.21 -12.27 3.53
N TYR A 159 9.35 -11.34 4.47
CA TYR A 159 10.67 -10.83 4.83
C TYR A 159 11.56 -11.86 5.54
N THR A 160 10.99 -12.84 6.22
CA THR A 160 11.72 -13.89 6.91
C THR A 160 12.04 -15.10 6.02
N GLU A 161 11.16 -15.45 5.08
CA GLU A 161 11.32 -16.62 4.22
C GLU A 161 12.12 -16.33 2.95
N GLU A 162 11.98 -15.11 2.37
CA GLU A 162 12.61 -14.75 1.09
C GLU A 162 13.98 -14.07 1.26
N ASN A 163 14.58 -14.11 2.44
CA ASN A 163 15.88 -13.51 2.75
C ASN A 163 15.96 -12.00 2.42
N LEU A 164 14.88 -11.27 2.62
CA LEU A 164 14.85 -9.83 2.42
C LEU A 164 15.53 -9.12 3.59
N ARG A 165 16.08 -7.94 3.33
CA ARG A 165 16.74 -7.13 4.36
C ARG A 165 15.70 -6.55 5.34
N TYR A 166 15.96 -6.68 6.64
CA TYR A 166 15.14 -6.04 7.67
C TYR A 166 15.53 -4.57 7.80
N SER A 167 14.80 -3.71 7.10
CA SER A 167 15.07 -2.25 7.07
C SER A 167 14.32 -1.48 8.14
N GLN A 168 13.40 -2.13 8.87
CA GLN A 168 12.53 -1.47 9.82
C GLN A 168 13.14 -1.43 11.21
N ASN A 169 13.24 -0.22 11.77
CA ASN A 169 13.63 0.01 13.16
C ASN A 169 12.41 0.49 13.96
N ALA A 170 12.30 0.05 15.20
CA ALA A 170 11.33 0.54 16.16
C ALA A 170 12.01 1.47 17.17
N PRO A 171 11.51 2.70 17.38
CA PRO A 171 11.99 3.58 18.43
C PRO A 171 11.53 3.05 19.80
N LEU A 172 12.46 2.74 20.68
CA LEU A 172 12.16 2.35 22.06
C LEU A 172 12.11 3.58 22.99
N SER A 173 12.91 4.58 22.69
CA SER A 173 12.94 5.86 23.39
C SER A 173 13.34 6.97 22.42
N MET A 174 13.50 8.21 22.91
CA MET A 174 13.98 9.35 22.12
C MET A 174 15.40 9.12 21.54
N TYR A 175 16.19 8.26 22.15
CA TYR A 175 17.60 8.04 21.80
C TYR A 175 17.92 6.61 21.37
N GLU A 176 16.97 5.72 21.44
CA GLU A 176 17.19 4.28 21.27
C GLU A 176 16.29 3.70 20.21
N GLU A 177 16.90 3.16 19.17
CA GLU A 177 16.22 2.44 18.09
C GLU A 177 16.71 1.00 18.01
N VAL A 178 15.82 0.08 17.80
CA VAL A 178 16.13 -1.35 17.63
C VAL A 178 15.56 -1.85 16.33
N ASN A 179 16.40 -2.57 15.56
CA ASN A 179 15.93 -3.28 14.39
C ASN A 179 14.99 -4.42 14.80
N THR A 180 13.80 -4.45 14.26
CA THR A 180 12.74 -5.41 14.62
C THR A 180 13.03 -6.83 14.14
N LYS A 181 14.00 -7.02 13.23
CA LYS A 181 14.40 -8.30 12.63
C LYS A 181 13.25 -9.07 11.95
N CYS A 182 12.23 -8.38 11.54
CA CYS A 182 11.07 -8.94 10.84
C CYS A 182 10.40 -7.94 9.88
N ASN A 183 10.98 -6.76 9.73
CA ASN A 183 10.48 -5.64 8.93
C ASN A 183 9.07 -5.14 9.33
N LEU A 184 8.65 -5.38 10.56
CA LEU A 184 7.46 -4.80 11.17
C LEU A 184 7.86 -3.66 12.13
N PRO A 185 6.97 -2.69 12.39
CA PRO A 185 5.59 -2.57 11.89
C PRO A 185 5.56 -2.23 10.39
N ALA A 186 4.56 -2.76 9.68
CA ALA A 186 4.18 -2.29 8.36
C ALA A 186 3.24 -1.08 8.51
N GLN A 187 3.22 -0.21 7.52
CA GLN A 187 2.20 0.83 7.45
C GLN A 187 0.97 0.26 6.74
N ILE A 188 -0.17 0.18 7.44
CA ILE A 188 -1.39 -0.39 6.91
C ILE A 188 -2.53 0.60 7.13
N ASP A 189 -3.07 1.10 6.02
CA ASP A 189 -4.19 2.04 6.01
C ASP A 189 -5.35 1.40 5.26
N ILE A 190 -6.52 1.29 5.90
CA ILE A 190 -7.72 0.68 5.31
C ILE A 190 -8.84 1.69 5.29
N GLU A 191 -9.31 2.02 4.09
CA GLU A 191 -10.43 2.92 3.87
C GLU A 191 -11.70 2.15 3.53
N ALA A 192 -12.84 2.65 3.98
CA ALA A 192 -14.13 2.09 3.65
C ALA A 192 -14.62 2.62 2.29
N THR A 193 -15.07 1.72 1.42
CA THR A 193 -15.64 2.05 0.11
C THR A 193 -16.96 1.30 -0.11
N GLU A 194 -17.65 1.57 -1.19
CA GLU A 194 -18.88 0.86 -1.53
C GLU A 194 -18.60 -0.51 -2.16
N GLY A 195 -19.55 -1.44 -2.02
CA GLY A 195 -19.57 -2.72 -2.74
C GLY A 195 -18.92 -3.89 -2.01
N MET A 196 -18.62 -4.94 -2.78
CA MET A 196 -18.12 -6.24 -2.33
C MET A 196 -16.63 -6.48 -2.63
N GLU A 197 -15.91 -5.46 -3.04
CA GLU A 197 -14.50 -5.61 -3.40
C GLU A 197 -13.61 -5.22 -2.22
N TYR A 198 -12.50 -5.92 -2.08
CA TYR A 198 -11.41 -5.52 -1.18
C TYR A 198 -10.16 -5.39 -2.03
N ARG A 199 -9.75 -4.16 -2.28
CA ARG A 199 -8.60 -3.82 -3.13
C ARG A 199 -7.42 -3.45 -2.28
N PHE A 200 -6.22 -3.78 -2.75
CA PHE A 200 -4.97 -3.46 -2.04
C PHE A 200 -3.95 -2.86 -2.99
N LEU A 201 -3.32 -1.80 -2.54
CA LEU A 201 -2.08 -1.28 -3.12
C LEU A 201 -0.93 -1.61 -2.16
N CYS A 202 -0.03 -2.46 -2.61
CA CYS A 202 1.15 -2.86 -1.84
C CYS A 202 2.38 -2.14 -2.40
N VAL A 203 3.10 -1.45 -1.53
CA VAL A 203 4.27 -0.64 -1.89
C VAL A 203 5.42 -0.99 -0.95
N THR A 204 6.63 -1.13 -1.51
CA THR A 204 7.86 -1.15 -0.73
C THR A 204 8.57 0.19 -0.88
N LYS A 205 8.81 0.90 0.24
CA LYS A 205 9.46 2.21 0.21
C LYS A 205 10.83 2.14 0.85
N GLY A 206 11.86 2.22 0.00
CA GLY A 206 13.24 2.40 0.48
C GLY A 206 13.43 3.75 1.18
N GLY A 207 14.19 3.77 2.27
CA GLY A 207 14.37 4.96 3.10
C GLY A 207 15.50 5.88 2.68
N GLY A 208 16.59 5.33 2.15
CA GLY A 208 17.86 6.05 1.97
C GLY A 208 17.81 7.20 0.96
N LEU A 209 17.20 7.00 -0.18
CA LEU A 209 17.15 8.01 -1.24
C LEU A 209 16.30 9.23 -0.87
N SER A 210 15.24 9.05 -0.12
CA SER A 210 14.37 10.16 0.31
C SER A 210 15.07 11.08 1.31
N LEU A 211 15.92 10.54 2.15
CA LEU A 211 16.65 11.31 3.17
C LEU A 211 17.79 12.14 2.56
N ILE A 212 18.47 11.66 1.53
CA ILE A 212 19.52 12.41 0.83
C ILE A 212 18.94 13.67 0.19
N HIS A 213 17.78 13.58 -0.45
CA HIS A 213 17.17 14.72 -1.12
C HIS A 213 16.47 15.73 -0.20
N ILE A 214 16.04 15.31 0.99
CA ILE A 214 15.24 16.13 1.91
C ILE A 214 16.09 16.68 3.06
N SER A 215 17.05 15.93 3.58
CA SER A 215 17.75 16.30 4.80
C SER A 215 19.15 16.85 4.60
N GLU A 216 19.85 16.58 3.51
CA GLU A 216 21.18 17.14 3.27
C GLU A 216 21.20 18.67 3.16
N PRO A 217 20.27 19.34 2.48
CA PRO A 217 20.26 20.81 2.41
C PRO A 217 19.98 21.48 3.75
N THR A 218 19.48 20.76 4.73
CA THR A 218 19.00 21.30 6.00
C THR A 218 19.85 20.90 7.21
N ARG A 219 20.88 20.07 7.05
CA ARG A 219 21.82 19.78 8.13
C ARG A 219 22.77 20.96 8.33
N PRO A 220 22.74 21.67 9.49
CA PRO A 220 23.83 22.55 9.85
C PRO A 220 25.09 21.70 10.08
N TYR A 221 26.18 22.07 9.47
CA TYR A 221 27.49 21.50 9.73
C TYR A 221 27.97 21.86 11.13
#